data_598b1e502e50d84e64eee80db977c459
#
_entry.id   598b1e502e50d84e64eee80db977c459
#
_cell.length_a   1.000
_cell.length_b   1.000
_cell.length_c   1.000
_cell.angle_alpha   90.00
_cell.angle_beta   90.00
_cell.angle_gamma   90.00
#
_symmetry.space_group_name_H-M   'P 1'
#
loop_
_entity.id
_entity.type
_entity.pdbx_description
1 polymer ?
#
loop_
_entity_poly.entity_id
_entity_poly.type
_entity_poly.pdbx_seq_one_letter_code
_entity_poly.pdbx_strand_id
1 'polypeptide(L)'
;MIDGCGRRIDYLRISVTDRCNLRCTYCMPPEGVPLVWRGEILSYEEITEVARAAAAMGVTTIRLTGGEPLVRRDVVRLVEMLAAIDDIRDLAMTTNGVLLARHARQLAAGGLNRVNVSLDATDPDRYAEITRGGDVRQVFSGIEAARQAGLAPIRLNCVVASDSAEPDAQDVAAFGQAAGLEVRFIRRMGLEEGAFTLVEGGRGGDCPRCNRLRLTSDGRVRPCLFSNLSFNVRELGAARALAMAVDGKQETGSACTDLAMHAIGG
;
A
#
# COMPACT_ATOMS: atom_id res chain seq x y z
N MET A 1 16.56 3.68 11.33
CA MET A 1 16.97 2.34 11.85
C MET A 1 17.89 1.66 10.84
N ILE A 2 18.80 0.78 11.30
CA ILE A 2 19.64 -0.06 10.43
C ILE A 2 19.30 -1.52 10.79
N ASP A 3 19.03 -2.35 9.80
CA ASP A 3 18.75 -3.77 10.02
C ASP A 3 20.02 -4.62 10.05
N GLY A 4 19.88 -5.92 10.35
CA GLY A 4 21.02 -6.85 10.43
C GLY A 4 21.80 -7.04 9.13
N CYS A 5 21.28 -6.57 7.99
CA CYS A 5 21.93 -6.59 6.68
C CYS A 5 22.52 -5.22 6.28
N GLY A 6 22.56 -4.24 7.18
CA GLY A 6 23.10 -2.90 6.95
C GLY A 6 22.17 -1.98 6.14
N ARG A 7 20.92 -2.35 5.90
CA ARG A 7 19.94 -1.54 5.17
C ARG A 7 19.34 -0.49 6.09
N ARG A 8 19.22 0.75 5.59
CA ARG A 8 18.49 1.81 6.28
C ARG A 8 16.98 1.59 6.12
N ILE A 9 16.29 1.39 7.24
CA ILE A 9 14.83 1.24 7.29
C ILE A 9 14.24 2.61 7.65
N ASP A 10 13.64 3.27 6.67
CA ASP A 10 13.08 4.61 6.78
C ASP A 10 11.66 4.74 6.19
N TYR A 11 11.02 3.60 5.89
CA TYR A 11 9.73 3.53 5.24
C TYR A 11 8.78 2.56 5.94
N LEU A 12 7.60 3.05 6.36
CA LEU A 12 6.54 2.24 6.95
C LEU A 12 5.31 2.20 6.04
N ARG A 13 4.87 0.99 5.65
CA ARG A 13 3.56 0.77 5.04
C ARG A 13 2.55 0.44 6.13
N ILE A 14 1.40 1.07 6.09
CA ILE A 14 0.33 0.90 7.08
C ILE A 14 -0.93 0.43 6.35
N SER A 15 -1.36 -0.80 6.60
CA SER A 15 -2.69 -1.26 6.23
C SER A 15 -3.68 -0.69 7.23
N VAL A 16 -4.59 0.18 6.76
CA VAL A 16 -5.58 0.80 7.65
C VAL A 16 -6.86 -0.01 7.78
N THR A 17 -7.08 -0.99 6.90
CA THR A 17 -8.26 -1.84 6.88
C THR A 17 -8.01 -3.08 6.01
N ASP A 18 -8.69 -4.15 6.31
CA ASP A 18 -8.79 -5.37 5.50
C ASP A 18 -9.90 -5.32 4.44
N ARG A 19 -10.75 -4.26 4.49
CA ARG A 19 -11.93 -4.12 3.62
C ARG A 19 -11.56 -3.46 2.32
N CYS A 20 -12.21 -3.92 1.23
CA CYS A 20 -12.09 -3.34 -0.10
C CYS A 20 -13.47 -3.26 -0.76
N ASN A 21 -13.68 -2.26 -1.61
CA ASN A 21 -14.88 -2.12 -2.43
C ASN A 21 -14.80 -2.85 -3.78
N LEU A 22 -13.65 -3.46 -4.10
CA LEU A 22 -13.43 -4.31 -5.27
C LEU A 22 -13.10 -5.76 -4.85
N ARG A 23 -13.14 -6.68 -5.82
CA ARG A 23 -12.83 -8.11 -5.65
C ARG A 23 -11.90 -8.60 -6.76
N CYS A 24 -10.77 -7.91 -6.97
CA CYS A 24 -9.84 -8.22 -8.06
C CYS A 24 -9.45 -9.69 -8.07
N THR A 25 -9.43 -10.28 -9.27
CA THR A 25 -9.26 -11.72 -9.51
C THR A 25 -7.99 -12.31 -8.92
N TYR A 26 -6.93 -11.51 -8.86
CA TYR A 26 -5.63 -11.90 -8.31
C TYR A 26 -5.48 -11.63 -6.80
N CYS A 27 -6.43 -10.90 -6.18
CA CYS A 27 -6.29 -10.43 -4.80
C CYS A 27 -7.23 -11.17 -3.83
N MET A 28 -8.46 -11.41 -4.25
CA MET A 28 -9.51 -12.02 -3.41
C MET A 28 -10.36 -13.01 -4.20
N PRO A 29 -10.92 -14.04 -3.57
CA PRO A 29 -11.95 -14.89 -4.17
C PRO A 29 -13.25 -14.08 -4.38
N PRO A 30 -14.17 -14.57 -5.27
CA PRO A 30 -15.42 -13.87 -5.57
C PRO A 30 -16.30 -13.60 -4.34
N GLU A 31 -16.37 -14.56 -3.43
CA GLU A 31 -17.14 -14.49 -2.18
C GLU A 31 -16.53 -13.53 -1.15
N GLY A 32 -15.32 -13.03 -1.42
CA GLY A 32 -14.57 -12.20 -0.50
C GLY A 32 -13.75 -13.03 0.48
N VAL A 33 -13.31 -12.40 1.56
CA VAL A 33 -12.45 -13.00 2.58
C VAL A 33 -13.06 -12.76 3.96
N PRO A 34 -12.81 -13.64 4.95
CA PRO A 34 -13.15 -13.36 6.34
C PRO A 34 -12.55 -12.04 6.78
N LEU A 35 -13.37 -11.15 7.31
CA LEU A 35 -12.91 -9.84 7.78
C LEU A 35 -12.48 -9.93 9.23
N VAL A 36 -11.42 -9.21 9.57
CA VAL A 36 -10.99 -8.98 10.94
C VAL A 36 -12.13 -8.32 11.73
N TRP A 37 -12.35 -8.80 12.96
CA TRP A 37 -13.36 -8.18 13.81
C TRP A 37 -13.00 -6.70 14.07
N ARG A 38 -14.01 -5.83 14.05
CA ARG A 38 -13.79 -4.37 14.12
C ARG A 38 -13.00 -3.91 15.33
N GLY A 39 -13.15 -4.59 16.47
CA GLY A 39 -12.43 -4.29 17.71
C GLY A 39 -10.93 -4.65 17.65
N GLU A 40 -10.53 -5.50 16.71
CA GLU A 40 -9.12 -5.86 16.48
C GLU A 40 -8.41 -4.89 15.53
N ILE A 41 -9.17 -4.17 14.70
CA ILE A 41 -8.60 -3.14 13.82
C ILE A 41 -8.06 -1.99 14.68
N LEU A 42 -6.82 -1.58 14.44
CA LEU A 42 -6.21 -0.44 15.14
C LEU A 42 -7.04 0.82 14.97
N SER A 43 -7.23 1.59 16.04
CA SER A 43 -7.76 2.95 15.99
C SER A 43 -6.78 3.89 15.27
N TYR A 44 -7.21 5.09 14.91
CA TYR A 44 -6.33 6.08 14.32
C TYR A 44 -5.28 6.59 15.32
N GLU A 45 -5.65 6.65 16.59
CA GLU A 45 -4.77 6.99 17.68
C GLU A 45 -3.64 5.96 17.84
N GLU A 46 -3.97 4.65 17.82
CA GLU A 46 -2.99 3.57 17.88
C GLU A 46 -2.06 3.57 16.65
N ILE A 47 -2.60 3.78 15.44
CA ILE A 47 -1.78 3.92 14.23
C ILE A 47 -0.83 5.10 14.35
N THR A 48 -1.31 6.23 14.87
CA THR A 48 -0.49 7.44 15.03
C THR A 48 0.60 7.24 16.09
N GLU A 49 0.32 6.52 17.17
CA GLU A 49 1.33 6.14 18.17
C GLU A 49 2.45 5.31 17.55
N VAL A 50 2.10 4.29 16.74
CA VAL A 50 3.09 3.48 16.02
C VAL A 50 3.89 4.34 15.03
N ALA A 51 3.23 5.26 14.32
CA ALA A 51 3.89 6.17 13.38
C ALA A 51 4.87 7.12 14.08
N ARG A 52 4.52 7.68 15.25
CA ARG A 52 5.44 8.51 16.07
C ARG A 52 6.64 7.71 16.55
N ALA A 53 6.42 6.49 17.07
CA ALA A 53 7.52 5.61 17.46
C ALA A 53 8.44 5.28 16.28
N ALA A 54 7.87 5.00 15.10
CA ALA A 54 8.64 4.76 13.89
C ALA A 54 9.44 6.01 13.46
N ALA A 55 8.83 7.20 13.50
CA ALA A 55 9.47 8.47 13.18
C ALA A 55 10.66 8.75 14.12
N ALA A 56 10.49 8.59 15.43
CA ALA A 56 11.56 8.72 16.43
C ALA A 56 12.72 7.73 16.17
N MET A 57 12.46 6.60 15.52
CA MET A 57 13.47 5.61 15.10
C MET A 57 14.05 5.90 13.70
N GLY A 58 13.65 6.98 13.02
CA GLY A 58 14.19 7.45 11.75
C GLY A 58 13.38 7.05 10.51
N VAL A 59 12.11 6.63 10.64
CA VAL A 59 11.18 6.52 9.53
C VAL A 59 10.76 7.93 9.09
N THR A 60 10.89 8.20 7.80
CA THR A 60 10.55 9.51 7.20
C THR A 60 9.45 9.40 6.14
N THR A 61 9.12 8.19 5.74
CA THR A 61 8.10 7.91 4.72
C THR A 61 7.02 6.99 5.26
N ILE A 62 5.77 7.41 5.15
CA ILE A 62 4.60 6.57 5.45
C ILE A 62 3.77 6.37 4.19
N ARG A 63 3.28 5.14 3.99
CA ARG A 63 2.30 4.86 2.95
C ARG A 63 1.09 4.16 3.53
N LEU A 64 -0.04 4.82 3.42
CA LEU A 64 -1.34 4.24 3.73
C LEU A 64 -1.78 3.28 2.61
N THR A 65 -2.29 2.15 3.03
CA THR A 65 -2.81 1.07 2.16
C THR A 65 -3.86 0.28 2.95
N GLY A 66 -4.18 -0.93 2.52
CA GLY A 66 -5.13 -1.82 3.18
C GLY A 66 -5.69 -2.78 2.16
N GLY A 67 -6.93 -3.16 2.30
CA GLY A 67 -7.76 -3.54 1.15
C GLY A 67 -7.92 -2.31 0.27
N GLU A 68 -8.82 -1.40 0.65
CA GLU A 68 -8.88 -0.05 0.07
C GLU A 68 -8.94 0.99 1.20
N PRO A 69 -7.94 1.88 1.35
CA PRO A 69 -7.90 2.81 2.47
C PRO A 69 -9.08 3.81 2.46
N LEU A 70 -9.60 4.17 1.30
CA LEU A 70 -10.68 5.13 1.16
C LEU A 70 -12.06 4.60 1.56
N VAL A 71 -12.21 3.29 1.82
CA VAL A 71 -13.45 2.76 2.41
C VAL A 71 -13.50 2.91 3.93
N ARG A 72 -12.35 3.17 4.57
CA ARG A 72 -12.31 3.40 6.01
C ARG A 72 -12.87 4.78 6.33
N ARG A 73 -13.91 4.79 7.15
CA ARG A 73 -14.59 6.04 7.57
C ARG A 73 -13.57 7.01 8.17
N ASP A 74 -13.70 8.29 7.82
CA ASP A 74 -12.90 9.40 8.37
C ASP A 74 -11.37 9.25 8.15
N VAL A 75 -10.94 8.54 7.07
CA VAL A 75 -9.51 8.33 6.78
C VAL A 75 -8.71 9.63 6.60
N VAL A 76 -9.38 10.73 6.23
CA VAL A 76 -8.78 12.06 6.14
C VAL A 76 -8.24 12.50 7.51
N ARG A 77 -8.97 12.24 8.61
CA ARG A 77 -8.48 12.50 9.97
C ARG A 77 -7.17 11.76 10.28
N LEU A 78 -7.03 10.50 9.84
CA LEU A 78 -5.76 9.81 10.00
C LEU A 78 -4.63 10.49 9.21
N VAL A 79 -4.91 10.95 7.98
CA VAL A 79 -3.93 11.70 7.18
C VAL A 79 -3.46 12.95 7.93
N GLU A 80 -4.39 13.74 8.48
CA GLU A 80 -4.08 14.93 9.29
C GLU A 80 -3.22 14.59 10.52
N MET A 81 -3.58 13.52 11.24
CA MET A 81 -2.82 13.07 12.42
C MET A 81 -1.39 12.64 12.08
N LEU A 82 -1.20 11.98 10.93
CA LEU A 82 0.12 11.54 10.48
C LEU A 82 0.95 12.69 9.90
N ALA A 83 0.31 13.61 9.16
CA ALA A 83 0.96 14.81 8.63
C ALA A 83 1.46 15.76 9.73
N ALA A 84 0.85 15.71 10.91
CA ALA A 84 1.29 16.49 12.09
C ALA A 84 2.52 15.90 12.81
N ILE A 85 3.13 14.82 12.31
CA ILE A 85 4.38 14.25 12.84
C ILE A 85 5.55 14.88 12.07
N ASP A 86 6.32 15.75 12.71
CA ASP A 86 7.37 16.59 12.09
C ASP A 86 8.41 15.82 11.28
N ASP A 87 8.79 14.61 11.72
CA ASP A 87 9.79 13.79 11.06
C ASP A 87 9.29 13.06 9.82
N ILE A 88 7.97 13.01 9.61
CA ILE A 88 7.37 12.39 8.41
C ILE A 88 7.37 13.41 7.27
N ARG A 89 8.21 13.16 6.27
CA ARG A 89 8.44 14.05 5.12
C ARG A 89 7.66 13.65 3.86
N ASP A 90 7.24 12.39 3.79
CA ASP A 90 6.55 11.83 2.63
C ASP A 90 5.39 10.94 3.10
N LEU A 91 4.18 11.49 3.05
CA LEU A 91 2.95 10.79 3.36
C LEU A 91 2.23 10.44 2.06
N ALA A 92 2.13 9.16 1.75
CA ALA A 92 1.58 8.66 0.51
C ALA A 92 0.40 7.71 0.75
N MET A 93 -0.42 7.50 -0.27
CA MET A 93 -1.49 6.50 -0.25
C MET A 93 -1.42 5.63 -1.51
N THR A 94 -1.72 4.33 -1.36
CA THR A 94 -2.04 3.45 -2.49
C THR A 94 -3.53 3.17 -2.43
N THR A 95 -4.22 3.39 -3.54
CA THR A 95 -5.68 3.26 -3.67
C THR A 95 -6.06 2.64 -5.01
N ASN A 96 -7.21 1.98 -5.09
CA ASN A 96 -7.78 1.56 -6.37
C ASN A 96 -8.42 2.73 -7.17
N GLY A 97 -8.44 3.93 -6.60
CA GLY A 97 -8.87 5.15 -7.27
C GLY A 97 -10.38 5.39 -7.37
N VAL A 98 -11.22 4.37 -7.15
CA VAL A 98 -12.69 4.46 -7.33
C VAL A 98 -13.32 5.54 -6.45
N LEU A 99 -12.86 5.69 -5.23
CA LEU A 99 -13.37 6.69 -4.29
C LEU A 99 -12.54 7.98 -4.26
N LEU A 100 -11.44 8.04 -5.01
CA LEU A 100 -10.46 9.12 -4.90
C LEU A 100 -11.03 10.49 -5.25
N ALA A 101 -11.92 10.57 -6.27
CA ALA A 101 -12.55 11.83 -6.65
C ALA A 101 -13.31 12.52 -5.50
N ARG A 102 -13.88 11.73 -4.59
CA ARG A 102 -14.62 12.24 -3.43
C ARG A 102 -13.72 12.78 -2.32
N HIS A 103 -12.49 12.30 -2.25
CA HIS A 103 -11.60 12.54 -1.12
C HIS A 103 -10.35 13.35 -1.48
N ALA A 104 -9.96 13.46 -2.75
CA ALA A 104 -8.67 14.01 -3.18
C ALA A 104 -8.38 15.39 -2.57
N ARG A 105 -9.35 16.31 -2.62
CA ARG A 105 -9.18 17.66 -2.07
C ARG A 105 -8.96 17.66 -0.56
N GLN A 106 -9.74 16.87 0.18
CA GLN A 106 -9.60 16.77 1.64
C GLN A 106 -8.30 16.07 2.05
N LEU A 107 -7.88 15.03 1.32
CA LEU A 107 -6.61 14.34 1.54
C LEU A 107 -5.43 15.27 1.34
N ALA A 108 -5.42 16.07 0.25
CA ALA A 108 -4.37 17.04 -0.01
C ALA A 108 -4.35 18.14 1.07
N ALA A 109 -5.50 18.68 1.45
CA ALA A 109 -5.62 19.68 2.51
C ALA A 109 -5.17 19.12 3.88
N GLY A 110 -5.40 17.82 4.15
CA GLY A 110 -4.96 17.11 5.35
C GLY A 110 -3.47 16.76 5.37
N GLY A 111 -2.71 17.06 4.29
CA GLY A 111 -1.27 16.87 4.24
C GLY A 111 -0.81 15.59 3.52
N LEU A 112 -1.69 14.90 2.79
CA LEU A 112 -1.25 13.83 1.90
C LEU A 112 -0.43 14.43 0.75
N ASN A 113 0.77 13.91 0.50
CA ASN A 113 1.65 14.44 -0.54
C ASN A 113 1.32 13.85 -1.92
N ARG A 114 1.11 12.54 -2.01
CA ARG A 114 1.02 11.84 -3.28
C ARG A 114 0.20 10.55 -3.21
N VAL A 115 -0.23 10.08 -4.39
CA VAL A 115 -0.98 8.83 -4.51
C VAL A 115 -0.36 7.89 -5.53
N ASN A 116 -0.47 6.58 -5.26
CA ASN A 116 -0.32 5.54 -6.25
C ASN A 116 -1.71 4.97 -6.52
N VAL A 117 -2.13 4.97 -7.76
CA VAL A 117 -3.43 4.45 -8.19
C VAL A 117 -3.21 3.10 -8.86
N SER A 118 -3.91 2.07 -8.39
CA SER A 118 -3.90 0.76 -9.04
C SER A 118 -4.83 0.79 -10.26
N LEU A 119 -4.28 0.48 -11.43
CA LEU A 119 -4.99 0.47 -12.70
C LEU A 119 -4.42 -0.64 -13.58
N ASP A 120 -5.19 -1.71 -13.77
CA ASP A 120 -4.74 -2.91 -14.47
C ASP A 120 -5.25 -3.00 -15.91
N ALA A 121 -6.26 -2.21 -16.27
CA ALA A 121 -6.78 -2.06 -17.63
C ALA A 121 -7.43 -0.69 -17.80
N THR A 122 -7.42 -0.15 -19.03
CA THR A 122 -8.10 1.09 -19.40
C THR A 122 -9.42 0.84 -20.10
N ASP A 123 -9.60 -0.33 -20.71
CA ASP A 123 -10.86 -0.77 -21.30
C ASP A 123 -11.90 -1.06 -20.19
N PRO A 124 -13.14 -0.51 -20.29
CA PRO A 124 -14.14 -0.64 -19.24
C PRO A 124 -14.59 -2.09 -18.98
N ASP A 125 -14.75 -2.90 -20.01
CA ASP A 125 -15.22 -4.28 -19.86
C ASP A 125 -14.11 -5.14 -19.25
N ARG A 126 -12.89 -4.94 -19.71
CA ARG A 126 -11.72 -5.63 -19.18
C ARG A 126 -11.44 -5.25 -17.73
N TYR A 127 -11.55 -3.97 -17.39
CA TYR A 127 -11.41 -3.51 -16.01
C TYR A 127 -12.50 -4.12 -15.11
N ALA A 128 -13.75 -4.14 -15.57
CA ALA A 128 -14.85 -4.75 -14.83
C ALA A 128 -14.65 -6.25 -14.62
N GLU A 129 -14.10 -6.96 -15.60
CA GLU A 129 -13.74 -8.38 -15.47
C GLU A 129 -12.65 -8.59 -14.40
N ILE A 130 -11.53 -7.87 -14.49
CA ILE A 130 -10.40 -7.99 -13.54
C ILE A 130 -10.84 -7.68 -12.12
N THR A 131 -11.62 -6.61 -11.94
CA THR A 131 -12.01 -6.08 -10.62
C THR A 131 -13.30 -6.68 -10.09
N ARG A 132 -13.98 -7.50 -10.89
CA ARG A 132 -15.33 -8.07 -10.65
C ARG A 132 -16.37 -6.98 -10.38
N GLY A 133 -16.53 -6.08 -11.36
CA GLY A 133 -17.61 -5.09 -11.39
C GLY A 133 -17.21 -3.66 -11.09
N GLY A 134 -15.92 -3.33 -11.07
CA GLY A 134 -15.47 -1.93 -10.99
C GLY A 134 -15.73 -1.14 -12.27
N ASP A 135 -15.82 0.17 -12.13
CA ASP A 135 -15.96 1.12 -13.24
C ASP A 135 -14.69 1.97 -13.37
N VAL A 136 -13.92 1.75 -14.44
CA VAL A 136 -12.65 2.46 -14.69
C VAL A 136 -12.82 3.98 -14.84
N ARG A 137 -14.00 4.44 -15.27
CA ARG A 137 -14.31 5.88 -15.40
C ARG A 137 -14.23 6.59 -14.06
N GLN A 138 -14.56 5.92 -12.96
CA GLN A 138 -14.39 6.44 -11.59
C GLN A 138 -12.91 6.61 -11.24
N VAL A 139 -12.05 5.70 -11.71
CA VAL A 139 -10.59 5.78 -11.50
C VAL A 139 -10.02 6.98 -12.26
N PHE A 140 -10.40 7.17 -13.52
CA PHE A 140 -9.98 8.34 -14.31
C PHE A 140 -10.43 9.66 -13.67
N SER A 141 -11.68 9.72 -13.20
CA SER A 141 -12.16 10.86 -12.43
C SER A 141 -11.38 11.10 -11.15
N GLY A 142 -10.97 10.01 -10.48
CA GLY A 142 -10.13 10.04 -9.28
C GLY A 142 -8.73 10.59 -9.54
N ILE A 143 -8.10 10.17 -10.64
CA ILE A 143 -6.77 10.66 -11.07
C ILE A 143 -6.82 12.16 -11.37
N GLU A 144 -7.86 12.60 -12.10
CA GLU A 144 -8.03 14.02 -12.42
C GLU A 144 -8.29 14.87 -11.18
N ALA A 145 -9.14 14.41 -10.26
CA ALA A 145 -9.37 15.08 -8.99
C ALA A 145 -8.11 15.17 -8.12
N ALA A 146 -7.28 14.12 -8.11
CA ALA A 146 -6.00 14.13 -7.41
C ALA A 146 -5.02 15.16 -8.00
N ARG A 147 -4.98 15.27 -9.33
CA ARG A 147 -4.18 16.28 -10.04
C ARG A 147 -4.63 17.70 -9.68
N GLN A 148 -5.93 17.96 -9.75
CA GLN A 148 -6.51 19.26 -9.40
C GLN A 148 -6.30 19.64 -7.94
N ALA A 149 -6.24 18.63 -7.05
CA ALA A 149 -5.95 18.82 -5.63
C ALA A 149 -4.45 19.05 -5.33
N GLY A 150 -3.56 18.92 -6.32
CA GLY A 150 -2.12 19.11 -6.14
C GLY A 150 -1.39 17.89 -5.56
N LEU A 151 -2.00 16.71 -5.52
CA LEU A 151 -1.32 15.49 -5.10
C LEU A 151 -0.28 15.09 -6.16
N ALA A 152 1.00 15.13 -5.83
CA ALA A 152 2.08 14.86 -6.76
C ALA A 152 3.29 14.17 -6.10
N PRO A 153 3.94 13.24 -6.80
CA PRO A 153 3.55 12.66 -8.08
C PRO A 153 2.39 11.66 -7.96
N ILE A 154 1.53 11.62 -8.98
CA ILE A 154 0.55 10.55 -9.15
C ILE A 154 1.25 9.44 -9.95
N ARG A 155 1.18 8.19 -9.46
CA ARG A 155 1.76 7.02 -10.12
C ARG A 155 0.71 5.96 -10.36
N LEU A 156 0.81 5.28 -11.49
CA LEU A 156 -0.02 4.12 -11.77
C LEU A 156 0.74 2.85 -11.39
N ASN A 157 0.07 1.93 -10.72
CA ASN A 157 0.56 0.57 -10.50
C ASN A 157 -0.32 -0.36 -11.33
N CYS A 158 0.27 -1.11 -12.25
CA CYS A 158 -0.39 -2.12 -13.07
C CYS A 158 0.15 -3.50 -12.67
N VAL A 159 -0.74 -4.41 -12.30
CA VAL A 159 -0.38 -5.81 -12.01
C VAL A 159 -0.38 -6.59 -13.30
N VAL A 160 0.73 -7.25 -13.61
CA VAL A 160 0.93 -8.07 -14.81
C VAL A 160 1.15 -9.53 -14.43
N ALA A 161 0.78 -10.46 -15.30
CA ALA A 161 1.04 -11.88 -15.10
C ALA A 161 2.52 -12.20 -15.35
N SER A 162 3.10 -11.63 -16.40
CA SER A 162 4.49 -11.82 -16.80
C SER A 162 5.29 -10.53 -16.84
N ASP A 163 4.95 -9.59 -17.71
CA ASP A 163 5.70 -8.35 -17.94
C ASP A 163 4.83 -7.25 -18.58
N SER A 164 5.44 -6.11 -18.86
CA SER A 164 4.78 -4.93 -19.46
C SER A 164 4.39 -5.08 -20.93
N ALA A 165 4.72 -6.20 -21.59
CA ALA A 165 4.33 -6.46 -22.98
C ALA A 165 2.89 -7.00 -23.10
N GLU A 166 2.23 -7.32 -21.99
CA GLU A 166 0.82 -7.73 -22.01
C GLU A 166 -0.08 -6.62 -22.58
N PRO A 167 -1.14 -6.95 -23.35
CA PRO A 167 -2.00 -5.96 -24.00
C PRO A 167 -2.57 -4.92 -23.02
N ASP A 168 -3.16 -5.37 -21.90
CA ASP A 168 -3.71 -4.47 -20.88
C ASP A 168 -2.63 -3.52 -20.31
N ALA A 169 -1.41 -4.02 -20.12
CA ALA A 169 -0.28 -3.25 -19.62
C ALA A 169 0.19 -2.19 -20.62
N GLN A 170 0.21 -2.51 -21.92
CA GLN A 170 0.52 -1.56 -22.99
C GLN A 170 -0.52 -0.43 -23.06
N ASP A 171 -1.81 -0.74 -22.90
CA ASP A 171 -2.86 0.27 -22.87
C ASP A 171 -2.73 1.19 -21.64
N VAL A 172 -2.38 0.63 -20.49
CA VAL A 172 -2.08 1.43 -19.27
C VAL A 172 -0.83 2.27 -19.46
N ALA A 173 0.22 1.75 -20.14
CA ALA A 173 1.42 2.52 -20.49
C ALA A 173 1.09 3.71 -21.40
N ALA A 174 0.31 3.48 -22.45
CA ALA A 174 -0.13 4.51 -23.38
C ALA A 174 -0.97 5.60 -22.68
N PHE A 175 -1.90 5.19 -21.82
CA PHE A 175 -2.67 6.11 -20.98
C PHE A 175 -1.76 6.92 -20.05
N GLY A 176 -0.81 6.27 -19.37
CA GLY A 176 0.14 6.93 -18.48
C GLY A 176 0.99 7.97 -19.24
N GLN A 177 1.50 7.61 -20.41
CA GLN A 177 2.27 8.52 -21.27
C GLN A 177 1.43 9.74 -21.69
N ALA A 178 0.23 9.52 -22.19
CA ALA A 178 -0.68 10.59 -22.60
C ALA A 178 -1.06 11.52 -21.43
N ALA A 179 -1.19 10.98 -20.24
CA ALA A 179 -1.54 11.71 -19.02
C ALA A 179 -0.31 12.31 -18.30
N GLY A 180 0.92 12.04 -18.73
CA GLY A 180 2.16 12.48 -18.05
C GLY A 180 2.35 11.81 -16.68
N LEU A 181 1.96 10.54 -16.53
CA LEU A 181 2.04 9.76 -15.29
C LEU A 181 3.09 8.65 -15.40
N GLU A 182 3.82 8.43 -14.29
CA GLU A 182 4.71 7.27 -14.18
C GLU A 182 3.88 5.99 -14.04
N VAL A 183 4.17 4.97 -14.85
CA VAL A 183 3.57 3.64 -14.73
C VAL A 183 4.59 2.66 -14.16
N ARG A 184 4.13 1.78 -13.28
CA ARG A 184 4.91 0.71 -12.67
C ARG A 184 4.22 -0.61 -12.91
N PHE A 185 4.94 -1.55 -13.47
CA PHE A 185 4.45 -2.88 -13.73
C PHE A 185 4.92 -3.82 -12.62
N ILE A 186 3.96 -4.39 -11.91
CA ILE A 186 4.19 -5.24 -10.76
C ILE A 186 3.80 -6.65 -11.17
N ARG A 187 4.79 -7.53 -11.33
CA ARG A 187 4.50 -8.93 -11.61
C ARG A 187 3.68 -9.53 -10.48
N ARG A 188 2.62 -10.25 -10.84
CA ARG A 188 1.80 -10.99 -9.89
C ARG A 188 2.66 -11.97 -9.09
N MET A 189 2.51 -11.94 -7.78
CA MET A 189 3.32 -12.72 -6.83
C MET A 189 2.42 -13.61 -5.99
N GLY A 190 2.84 -14.86 -5.77
CA GLY A 190 2.31 -15.72 -4.73
C GLY A 190 3.06 -15.48 -3.41
N LEU A 191 2.35 -15.38 -2.29
CA LEU A 191 2.98 -15.21 -0.98
C LEU A 191 3.79 -16.44 -0.56
N GLU A 192 3.40 -17.62 -1.04
CA GLU A 192 4.06 -18.89 -0.73
C GLU A 192 5.40 -19.05 -1.45
N GLU A 193 5.57 -18.38 -2.59
CA GLU A 193 6.79 -18.46 -3.41
C GLU A 193 7.98 -17.73 -2.78
N GLY A 194 7.72 -16.77 -1.90
CA GLY A 194 8.76 -16.04 -1.15
C GLY A 194 9.65 -15.12 -1.99
N ALA A 195 9.40 -14.98 -3.28
CA ALA A 195 10.26 -14.25 -4.21
C ALA A 195 9.62 -12.93 -4.69
N PHE A 196 10.39 -11.86 -4.60
CA PHE A 196 10.08 -10.61 -5.26
C PHE A 196 10.68 -10.57 -6.67
N THR A 197 9.88 -10.12 -7.63
CA THR A 197 10.38 -9.65 -8.92
C THR A 197 10.58 -8.15 -8.88
N LEU A 198 11.65 -7.65 -9.49
CA LEU A 198 11.88 -6.21 -9.63
C LEU A 198 10.69 -5.56 -10.31
N VAL A 199 10.20 -4.47 -9.71
CA VAL A 199 9.11 -3.68 -10.28
C VAL A 199 9.66 -2.84 -11.42
N GLU A 200 9.20 -3.08 -12.63
CA GLU A 200 9.52 -2.28 -13.79
C GLU A 200 8.98 -0.85 -13.62
N GLY A 201 9.79 0.16 -13.89
CA GLY A 201 9.45 1.57 -13.62
C GLY A 201 9.49 1.97 -12.14
N GLY A 202 9.99 1.11 -11.24
CA GLY A 202 9.99 1.37 -9.81
C GLY A 202 11.18 0.80 -9.05
N ARG A 203 11.19 0.99 -7.73
CA ARG A 203 12.20 0.45 -6.80
C ARG A 203 11.66 -0.71 -5.95
N GLY A 204 10.54 -1.30 -6.31
CA GLY A 204 9.97 -2.45 -5.62
C GLY A 204 10.70 -3.74 -6.00
N GLY A 205 10.69 -4.76 -5.12
CA GLY A 205 11.26 -6.07 -5.43
C GLY A 205 12.78 -6.20 -5.23
N ASP A 206 13.48 -5.10 -4.98
CA ASP A 206 14.92 -5.07 -4.72
C ASP A 206 15.18 -5.36 -3.22
N CYS A 207 15.35 -6.63 -2.87
CA CYS A 207 15.58 -7.05 -1.49
C CYS A 207 16.85 -6.46 -0.87
N PRO A 208 18.00 -6.40 -1.56
CA PRO A 208 19.22 -5.78 -1.04
C PRO A 208 19.06 -4.30 -0.67
N ARG A 209 18.12 -3.59 -1.29
CA ARG A 209 17.82 -2.16 -1.04
C ARG A 209 16.50 -1.94 -0.33
N CYS A 210 15.88 -2.99 0.22
CA CYS A 210 14.57 -2.87 0.85
C CYS A 210 14.65 -2.10 2.16
N ASN A 211 13.98 -0.94 2.21
CA ASN A 211 13.95 -0.02 3.35
C ASN A 211 12.63 -0.08 4.15
N ARG A 212 11.81 -1.12 3.98
CA ARG A 212 10.41 -1.11 4.41
C ARG A 212 10.13 -2.01 5.59
N LEU A 213 9.24 -1.51 6.48
CA LEU A 213 8.43 -2.33 7.38
C LEU A 213 6.95 -2.23 6.99
N ARG A 214 6.13 -3.13 7.53
CA ARG A 214 4.69 -3.15 7.33
C ARG A 214 3.97 -3.23 8.67
N LEU A 215 2.91 -2.44 8.82
CA LEU A 215 1.94 -2.55 9.90
C LEU A 215 0.62 -3.05 9.31
N THR A 216 0.13 -4.16 9.80
CA THR A 216 -1.18 -4.70 9.42
C THR A 216 -2.30 -3.96 10.14
N SER A 217 -3.53 -4.07 9.64
CA SER A 217 -4.69 -3.38 10.22
C SER A 217 -5.04 -3.86 11.64
N ASP A 218 -4.63 -5.08 12.01
CA ASP A 218 -4.80 -5.70 13.34
C ASP A 218 -3.60 -5.46 14.28
N GLY A 219 -2.64 -4.60 13.88
CA GLY A 219 -1.56 -4.15 14.75
C GLY A 219 -0.31 -5.03 14.77
N ARG A 220 -0.05 -5.79 13.73
CA ARG A 220 1.19 -6.58 13.62
C ARG A 220 2.22 -5.85 12.77
N VAL A 221 3.40 -5.61 13.33
CA VAL A 221 4.56 -5.12 12.57
C VAL A 221 5.27 -6.31 11.93
N ARG A 222 5.44 -6.26 10.62
CA ARG A 222 6.11 -7.31 9.82
C ARG A 222 7.37 -6.77 9.15
N PRO A 223 8.48 -7.52 9.17
CA PRO A 223 9.72 -7.14 8.51
C PRO A 223 9.63 -7.17 6.99
N CYS A 224 8.81 -8.07 6.43
CA CYS A 224 8.70 -8.31 5.00
C CYS A 224 7.28 -8.74 4.63
N LEU A 225 6.91 -8.61 3.34
CA LEU A 225 5.72 -9.21 2.77
C LEU A 225 5.80 -10.74 2.81
N PHE A 226 6.97 -11.28 2.48
CA PHE A 226 7.29 -12.70 2.50
C PHE A 226 7.99 -13.07 3.82
N SER A 227 7.22 -13.10 4.89
CA SER A 227 7.69 -13.54 6.21
C SER A 227 6.50 -13.86 7.10
N ASN A 228 6.56 -14.93 7.85
CA ASN A 228 5.60 -15.25 8.92
C ASN A 228 5.91 -14.50 10.22
N LEU A 229 7.09 -13.86 10.33
CA LEU A 229 7.41 -13.05 11.50
C LEU A 229 6.47 -11.86 11.62
N SER A 230 5.90 -11.70 12.81
CA SER A 230 5.04 -10.56 13.13
C SER A 230 5.10 -10.24 14.64
N PHE A 231 4.98 -8.95 14.97
CA PHE A 231 5.11 -8.44 16.33
C PHE A 231 3.93 -7.53 16.65
N ASN A 232 3.10 -7.92 17.61
CA ASN A 232 1.87 -7.21 17.94
C ASN A 232 2.18 -5.96 18.77
N VAL A 233 1.73 -4.79 18.30
CA VAL A 233 1.99 -3.50 18.96
C VAL A 233 1.22 -3.34 20.27
N ARG A 234 0.05 -3.97 20.40
CA ARG A 234 -0.75 -3.93 21.64
C ARG A 234 -0.12 -4.74 22.76
N GLU A 235 0.57 -5.84 22.43
CA GLU A 235 1.24 -6.72 23.39
C GLU A 235 2.63 -6.21 23.80
N LEU A 236 3.39 -5.70 22.82
CA LEU A 236 4.81 -5.35 22.99
C LEU A 236 5.05 -3.85 23.19
N GLY A 237 4.07 -3.02 22.84
CA GLY A 237 4.28 -1.59 22.63
C GLY A 237 4.92 -1.30 21.26
N ALA A 238 4.62 -0.12 20.70
CA ALA A 238 5.00 0.26 19.34
C ALA A 238 6.52 0.20 19.10
N ALA A 239 7.32 0.81 19.98
CA ALA A 239 8.78 0.89 19.80
C ALA A 239 9.45 -0.49 19.81
N ARG A 240 9.05 -1.38 20.72
CA ARG A 240 9.62 -2.73 20.82
C ARG A 240 9.21 -3.59 19.62
N ALA A 241 7.95 -3.53 19.19
CA ALA A 241 7.48 -4.27 18.03
C ALA A 241 8.22 -3.85 16.75
N LEU A 242 8.46 -2.55 16.56
CA LEU A 242 9.25 -2.00 15.46
C LEU A 242 10.70 -2.47 15.50
N ALA A 243 11.36 -2.39 16.66
CA ALA A 243 12.74 -2.84 16.83
C ALA A 243 12.89 -4.32 16.49
N MET A 244 12.02 -5.17 17.05
CA MET A 244 12.03 -6.61 16.77
C MET A 244 11.77 -6.92 15.29
N ALA A 245 10.93 -6.15 14.61
CA ALA A 245 10.70 -6.32 13.17
C ALA A 245 11.92 -5.89 12.33
N VAL A 246 12.69 -4.91 12.76
CA VAL A 246 13.95 -4.53 12.12
C VAL A 246 15.00 -5.62 12.32
N ASP A 247 15.16 -6.12 13.54
CA ASP A 247 16.14 -7.17 13.88
C ASP A 247 15.79 -8.49 13.15
N GLY A 248 14.51 -8.81 13.03
CA GLY A 248 14.02 -10.00 12.32
C GLY A 248 13.98 -9.88 10.79
N LYS A 249 14.45 -8.75 10.23
CA LYS A 249 14.39 -8.52 8.78
C LYS A 249 15.51 -9.27 8.05
N GLN A 250 15.12 -10.32 7.34
CA GLN A 250 16.02 -11.16 6.55
C GLN A 250 16.53 -10.42 5.30
N GLU A 251 17.66 -10.87 4.75
CA GLU A 251 18.24 -10.36 3.51
C GLU A 251 17.27 -10.49 2.33
N THR A 252 16.64 -11.65 2.20
CA THR A 252 15.58 -11.93 1.22
C THR A 252 14.33 -12.40 1.93
N GLY A 253 13.17 -12.27 1.29
CA GLY A 253 11.93 -12.85 1.80
C GLY A 253 11.95 -14.38 1.77
N SER A 254 11.21 -14.98 2.69
CA SER A 254 10.85 -16.40 2.69
C SER A 254 9.41 -16.56 2.21
N ALA A 255 8.73 -17.64 2.56
CA ALA A 255 7.29 -17.76 2.31
C ALA A 255 6.47 -17.00 3.37
N CYS A 256 5.28 -16.53 3.01
CA CYS A 256 4.26 -16.08 3.94
C CYS A 256 3.03 -16.97 3.76
N THR A 257 2.74 -17.77 4.78
CA THR A 257 1.65 -18.77 4.77
C THR A 257 0.54 -18.48 5.76
N ASP A 258 0.72 -17.47 6.60
CA ASP A 258 -0.19 -17.11 7.69
C ASP A 258 -1.18 -15.99 7.34
N LEU A 259 -0.97 -15.27 6.25
CA LEU A 259 -1.84 -14.18 5.81
C LEU A 259 -1.97 -14.12 4.28
N ALA A 260 -3.09 -13.58 3.83
CA ALA A 260 -3.33 -13.27 2.42
C ALA A 260 -2.85 -11.84 2.06
N MET A 261 -2.62 -11.58 0.78
CA MET A 261 -2.08 -10.32 0.26
C MET A 261 -2.88 -9.08 0.71
N HIS A 262 -4.21 -9.15 0.69
CA HIS A 262 -5.10 -8.06 1.09
C HIS A 262 -4.96 -7.67 2.58
N ALA A 263 -4.57 -8.59 3.45
CA ALA A 263 -4.40 -8.34 4.88
C ALA A 263 -3.06 -7.67 5.21
N ILE A 264 -2.04 -7.91 4.40
CA ILE A 264 -0.68 -7.36 4.61
C ILE A 264 -0.55 -5.97 3.97
N GLY A 265 -1.50 -5.54 3.16
CA GLY A 265 -1.43 -4.29 2.42
C GLY A 265 -0.42 -4.37 1.29
N GLY A 266 -0.67 -5.29 0.37
CA GLY A 266 0.16 -5.59 -0.81
C GLY A 266 0.39 -4.43 -1.74
#